data_c72a2c8c2454e7e52d4ddaac1edbe835
#
_entry.id   c72a2c8c2454e7e52d4ddaac1edbe835
#
_cell.length_a   1.000
_cell.length_b   1.000
_cell.length_c   1.000
_cell.angle_alpha   90.00
_cell.angle_beta   90.00
_cell.angle_gamma   90.00
#
_symmetry.space_group_name_H-M   'P 1'
#
loop_
_entity.id
_entity.type
_entity.pdbx_description
1 polymer ?
#
loop_
_entity_poly.entity_id
_entity_poly.type
_entity_poly.pdbx_seq_one_letter_code
_entity_poly.pdbx_strand_id
1 'polypeptide(L)'
;MGARRSAYGRWAVICKLLGSLVLLLAGGYVSLSITRFERRRLRVLDGYLSLIYYIRGQIDCYAMPLPDILASADPAVIAACLGLDLTTPLPLPAERPLSAMVQESRLYLEPEAERLLTTLTGELGSTFRAQQVARCDHYLRALTEERRKLGDTLPARLRATCTLCLCCAIGAAVLLW
;
A
#
# COMPACT_ATOMS: atom_id res chain seq x y z
N MET A 1 45.37 -22.15 -36.20
CA MET A 1 44.25 -22.69 -35.37
C MET A 1 44.04 -21.98 -34.04
N GLY A 2 44.86 -21.04 -33.62
CA GLY A 2 44.80 -20.38 -32.30
C GLY A 2 43.75 -19.23 -32.14
N ALA A 3 43.42 -18.51 -33.19
CA ALA A 3 42.58 -17.29 -33.12
C ALA A 3 41.10 -17.57 -32.79
N ARG A 4 40.55 -18.72 -33.19
CA ARG A 4 39.13 -19.07 -32.90
C ARG A 4 38.88 -19.42 -31.41
N ARG A 5 39.85 -20.03 -30.73
CA ARG A 5 39.71 -20.33 -29.26
C ARG A 5 39.69 -19.08 -28.39
N SER A 6 40.43 -18.03 -28.76
CA SER A 6 40.47 -16.76 -28.03
C SER A 6 39.15 -15.96 -28.17
N ALA A 7 38.48 -16.06 -29.32
CA ALA A 7 37.20 -15.41 -29.55
C ALA A 7 36.07 -16.04 -28.70
N TYR A 8 35.98 -17.38 -28.65
CA TYR A 8 34.99 -18.10 -27.86
C TYR A 8 35.10 -17.81 -26.36
N GLY A 9 36.32 -17.71 -25.81
CA GLY A 9 36.54 -17.38 -24.41
C GLY A 9 36.03 -15.98 -24.04
N ARG A 10 36.25 -14.98 -24.94
CA ARG A 10 35.75 -13.62 -24.70
C ARG A 10 34.22 -13.53 -24.76
N TRP A 11 33.58 -14.22 -25.71
CA TRP A 11 32.13 -14.28 -25.78
C TRP A 11 31.50 -14.93 -24.54
N ALA A 12 32.09 -16.01 -24.03
CA ALA A 12 31.62 -16.66 -22.80
C ALA A 12 31.69 -15.73 -21.58
N VAL A 13 32.78 -14.97 -21.44
CA VAL A 13 32.93 -13.98 -20.36
C VAL A 13 31.90 -12.83 -20.48
N ILE A 14 31.70 -12.33 -21.71
CA ILE A 14 30.72 -11.27 -21.96
C ILE A 14 29.29 -11.75 -21.60
N CYS A 15 28.92 -12.96 -22.02
CA CYS A 15 27.61 -13.53 -21.70
C CYS A 15 27.41 -13.72 -20.18
N LYS A 16 28.46 -14.15 -19.46
CA LYS A 16 28.41 -14.27 -17.98
C LYS A 16 28.26 -12.92 -17.31
N LEU A 17 28.99 -11.89 -17.75
CA LEU A 17 28.88 -10.54 -17.23
C LEU A 17 27.50 -9.93 -17.52
N LEU A 18 26.96 -10.11 -18.71
CA LEU A 18 25.60 -9.66 -19.05
C LEU A 18 24.55 -10.39 -18.22
N GLY A 19 24.67 -11.69 -18.05
CA GLY A 19 23.75 -12.48 -17.22
C GLY A 19 23.76 -12.04 -15.76
N SER A 20 24.95 -11.82 -15.17
CA SER A 20 25.05 -11.32 -13.79
C SER A 20 24.50 -9.90 -13.64
N LEU A 21 24.71 -9.02 -14.60
CA LEU A 21 24.14 -7.67 -14.61
C LEU A 21 22.61 -7.70 -14.64
N VAL A 22 22.01 -8.52 -15.51
CA VAL A 22 20.55 -8.68 -15.61
C VAL A 22 19.97 -9.20 -14.28
N LEU A 23 20.62 -10.15 -13.63
CA LEU A 23 20.17 -10.66 -12.32
C LEU A 23 20.21 -9.60 -11.23
N LEU A 24 21.27 -8.78 -11.18
CA LEU A 24 21.37 -7.68 -10.22
C LEU A 24 20.29 -6.61 -10.46
N LEU A 25 20.02 -6.25 -11.72
CA LEU A 25 18.98 -5.30 -12.07
C LEU A 25 17.59 -5.85 -11.73
N ALA A 26 17.31 -7.12 -12.00
CA ALA A 26 16.06 -7.77 -11.65
C ALA A 26 15.85 -7.80 -10.12
N GLY A 27 16.87 -8.17 -9.35
CA GLY A 27 16.82 -8.15 -7.88
C GLY A 27 16.58 -6.75 -7.31
N GLY A 28 17.22 -5.73 -7.89
CA GLY A 28 16.99 -4.33 -7.55
C GLY A 28 15.57 -3.87 -7.86
N TYR A 29 15.03 -4.22 -9.03
CA TYR A 29 13.66 -3.89 -9.42
C TYR A 29 12.61 -4.53 -8.48
N VAL A 30 12.77 -5.81 -8.14
CA VAL A 30 11.88 -6.51 -7.20
C VAL A 30 11.92 -5.82 -5.83
N SER A 31 13.10 -5.50 -5.32
CA SER A 31 13.27 -4.80 -4.04
C SER A 31 12.55 -3.44 -4.03
N LEU A 32 12.69 -2.65 -5.10
CA LEU A 32 12.00 -1.36 -5.25
C LEU A 32 10.48 -1.53 -5.32
N SER A 33 10.00 -2.56 -6.03
CA SER A 33 8.57 -2.84 -6.17
C SER A 33 7.93 -3.19 -4.83
N ILE A 34 8.58 -4.03 -4.02
CA ILE A 34 8.13 -4.38 -2.67
C ILE A 34 8.11 -3.14 -1.77
N THR A 35 9.14 -2.30 -1.83
CA THR A 35 9.21 -1.07 -1.04
C THR A 35 8.07 -0.11 -1.40
N ARG A 36 7.76 0.04 -2.69
CA ARG A 36 6.64 0.87 -3.17
C ARG A 36 5.29 0.32 -2.69
N PHE A 37 5.11 -0.99 -2.75
CA PHE A 37 3.89 -1.66 -2.30
C PHE A 37 3.65 -1.43 -0.81
N GLU A 38 4.65 -1.66 0.04
CA GLU A 38 4.56 -1.47 1.49
C GLU A 38 4.28 0.00 1.87
N ARG A 39 4.93 0.95 1.20
CA ARG A 39 4.64 2.38 1.39
C ARG A 39 3.22 2.75 0.95
N ARG A 40 2.70 2.08 -0.10
CA ARG A 40 1.31 2.28 -0.55
C ARG A 40 0.31 1.79 0.50
N ARG A 41 0.58 0.68 1.17
CA ARG A 41 -0.22 0.18 2.29
C ARG A 41 -0.35 1.20 3.42
N LEU A 42 0.76 1.82 3.85
CA LEU A 42 0.72 2.89 4.85
C LEU A 42 -0.11 4.08 4.38
N ARG A 43 0.07 4.53 3.14
CA ARG A 43 -0.70 5.65 2.58
C ARG A 43 -2.20 5.37 2.54
N VAL A 44 -2.60 4.16 2.18
CA VAL A 44 -4.01 3.75 2.18
C VAL A 44 -4.60 3.82 3.58
N LEU A 45 -3.88 3.33 4.57
CA LEU A 45 -4.34 3.37 5.97
C LEU A 45 -4.39 4.81 6.51
N ASP A 46 -3.40 5.65 6.18
CA ASP A 46 -3.42 7.09 6.49
C ASP A 46 -4.59 7.81 5.80
N GLY A 47 -4.93 7.43 4.57
CA GLY A 47 -6.11 7.92 3.85
C GLY A 47 -7.40 7.60 4.59
N TYR A 48 -7.60 6.35 5.03
CA TYR A 48 -8.78 5.96 5.81
C TYR A 48 -8.85 6.67 7.16
N LEU A 49 -7.74 6.81 7.86
CA LEU A 49 -7.70 7.59 9.11
C LEU A 49 -8.17 9.03 8.89
N SER A 50 -7.67 9.69 7.84
CA SER A 50 -8.07 11.05 7.47
C SER A 50 -9.55 11.13 7.09
N LEU A 51 -10.05 10.16 6.32
CA LEU A 51 -11.44 10.09 5.90
C LEU A 51 -12.38 9.90 7.11
N ILE A 52 -12.07 8.97 8.01
CA ILE A 52 -12.90 8.71 9.20
C ILE A 52 -12.88 9.92 10.14
N TYR A 53 -11.73 10.59 10.29
CA TYR A 53 -11.63 11.82 11.05
C TYR A 53 -12.53 12.92 10.47
N TYR A 54 -12.54 13.07 9.14
CA TYR A 54 -13.41 13.98 8.43
C TYR A 54 -14.90 13.64 8.63
N ILE A 55 -15.28 12.37 8.42
CA ILE A 55 -16.66 11.87 8.64
C ILE A 55 -17.11 12.16 10.07
N ARG A 56 -16.26 11.87 11.06
CA ARG A 56 -16.55 12.16 12.48
C ARG A 56 -16.88 13.65 12.71
N GLY A 57 -16.03 14.53 12.13
CA GLY A 57 -16.24 15.99 12.24
C GLY A 57 -17.55 16.45 11.61
N GLN A 58 -17.90 15.95 10.43
CA GLN A 58 -19.14 16.28 9.74
C GLN A 58 -20.38 15.78 10.49
N ILE A 59 -20.32 14.58 11.04
CA ILE A 59 -21.41 14.05 11.90
C ILE A 59 -21.54 14.89 13.16
N ASP A 60 -20.43 15.25 13.80
CA ASP A 60 -20.43 16.00 15.06
C ASP A 60 -20.88 17.45 14.89
N CYS A 61 -20.49 18.14 13.85
CA CYS A 61 -20.81 19.54 13.65
C CYS A 61 -22.13 19.78 12.91
N TYR A 62 -22.42 18.97 11.89
CA TYR A 62 -23.48 19.29 10.93
C TYR A 62 -24.58 18.23 10.82
N ALA A 63 -24.45 17.08 11.46
CA ALA A 63 -25.37 15.94 11.36
C ALA A 63 -25.70 15.54 9.91
N MET A 64 -24.72 15.70 8.99
CA MET A 64 -24.89 15.38 7.59
C MET A 64 -25.03 13.87 7.36
N PRO A 65 -25.87 13.45 6.39
CA PRO A 65 -25.95 12.05 5.99
C PRO A 65 -24.64 11.59 5.33
N LEU A 66 -24.28 10.34 5.54
CA LEU A 66 -22.99 9.77 5.08
C LEU A 66 -22.73 9.94 3.57
N PRO A 67 -23.70 9.77 2.65
CA PRO A 67 -23.48 10.01 1.23
C PRO A 67 -23.03 11.43 0.90
N ASP A 68 -23.63 12.44 1.54
CA ASP A 68 -23.30 13.85 1.32
C ASP A 68 -21.91 14.18 1.88
N ILE A 69 -21.52 13.56 3.01
CA ILE A 69 -20.18 13.68 3.59
C ILE A 69 -19.14 13.13 2.60
N LEU A 70 -19.40 11.95 2.03
CA LEU A 70 -18.47 11.34 1.05
C LEU A 70 -18.39 12.15 -0.24
N ALA A 71 -19.51 12.73 -0.71
CA ALA A 71 -19.54 13.58 -1.88
C ALA A 71 -18.75 14.90 -1.70
N SER A 72 -18.67 15.40 -0.47
CA SER A 72 -17.92 16.62 -0.12
C SER A 72 -16.50 16.37 0.36
N ALA A 73 -16.07 15.10 0.46
CA ALA A 73 -14.72 14.76 0.88
C ALA A 73 -13.66 15.15 -0.17
N ASP A 74 -12.46 15.50 0.31
CA ASP A 74 -11.34 15.85 -0.56
C ASP A 74 -11.01 14.67 -1.49
N PRO A 75 -11.01 14.89 -2.83
CA PRO A 75 -10.61 13.87 -3.79
C PRO A 75 -9.23 13.25 -3.52
N ALA A 76 -8.30 14.02 -2.95
CA ALA A 76 -6.97 13.53 -2.60
C ALA A 76 -7.01 12.48 -1.48
N VAL A 77 -7.89 12.66 -0.49
CA VAL A 77 -8.11 11.68 0.59
C VAL A 77 -8.72 10.40 0.04
N ILE A 78 -9.71 10.52 -0.85
CA ILE A 78 -10.35 9.38 -1.50
C ILE A 78 -9.35 8.61 -2.37
N ALA A 79 -8.51 9.30 -3.15
CA ALA A 79 -7.44 8.69 -3.93
C ALA A 79 -6.45 7.93 -3.03
N ALA A 80 -6.10 8.50 -1.89
CA ALA A 80 -5.23 7.84 -0.91
C ALA A 80 -5.87 6.56 -0.36
N CYS A 81 -7.18 6.57 -0.01
CA CYS A 81 -7.92 5.38 0.43
C CYS A 81 -7.89 4.24 -0.60
N LEU A 82 -7.99 4.59 -1.88
CA LEU A 82 -7.94 3.61 -2.99
C LEU A 82 -6.50 3.22 -3.39
N GLY A 83 -5.50 3.82 -2.77
CA GLY A 83 -4.10 3.62 -3.12
C GLY A 83 -3.76 4.13 -4.52
N LEU A 84 -4.52 5.08 -5.05
CA LEU A 84 -4.29 5.68 -6.35
C LEU A 84 -3.30 6.85 -6.23
N ASP A 85 -2.54 7.09 -7.29
CA ASP A 85 -1.74 8.32 -7.40
C ASP A 85 -2.63 9.44 -7.94
N LEU A 86 -2.40 10.68 -7.49
CA LEU A 86 -3.21 11.88 -7.82
C LEU A 86 -3.32 12.19 -9.34
N THR A 87 -2.53 11.51 -10.18
CA THR A 87 -2.57 11.66 -11.64
C THR A 87 -3.67 10.83 -12.31
N THR A 88 -4.32 9.93 -11.57
CA THR A 88 -5.38 9.07 -12.12
C THR A 88 -6.71 9.83 -12.00
N PRO A 89 -7.48 10.03 -13.10
CA PRO A 89 -8.80 10.63 -13.00
C PRO A 89 -9.68 9.77 -12.09
N LEU A 90 -10.05 10.32 -10.93
CA LEU A 90 -10.96 9.63 -10.03
C LEU A 90 -12.35 9.59 -10.68
N PRO A 91 -13.00 8.44 -10.72
CA PRO A 91 -14.44 8.40 -10.88
C PRO A 91 -15.07 9.11 -9.67
N LEU A 92 -15.97 10.05 -9.92
CA LEU A 92 -16.61 10.92 -8.94
C LEU A 92 -17.05 10.15 -7.69
N PRO A 93 -16.67 10.59 -6.49
CA PRO A 93 -16.92 9.87 -5.23
C PRO A 93 -18.42 9.80 -4.85
N ALA A 94 -19.27 10.62 -5.46
CA ALA A 94 -20.67 10.81 -5.10
C ALA A 94 -21.54 9.53 -5.16
N GLU A 95 -21.11 8.49 -5.87
CA GLU A 95 -21.90 7.27 -6.07
C GLU A 95 -21.31 6.02 -5.41
N ARG A 96 -20.14 6.12 -4.77
CA ARG A 96 -19.48 4.94 -4.19
C ARG A 96 -19.70 4.86 -2.69
N PRO A 97 -20.36 3.79 -2.20
CA PRO A 97 -20.48 3.56 -0.77
C PRO A 97 -19.11 3.24 -0.17
N LEU A 98 -18.89 3.64 1.08
CA LEU A 98 -17.63 3.41 1.81
C LEU A 98 -17.21 1.92 1.81
N SER A 99 -18.19 1.01 1.85
CA SER A 99 -17.97 -0.44 1.77
C SER A 99 -17.32 -0.87 0.44
N ALA A 100 -17.72 -0.27 -0.69
CA ALA A 100 -17.09 -0.55 -1.98
C ALA A 100 -15.64 -0.07 -2.02
N MET A 101 -15.33 1.08 -1.42
CA MET A 101 -13.96 1.59 -1.32
C MET A 101 -13.07 0.64 -0.49
N VAL A 102 -13.55 0.13 0.63
CA VAL A 102 -12.83 -0.85 1.47
C VAL A 102 -12.56 -2.13 0.68
N GLN A 103 -13.54 -2.63 -0.06
CA GLN A 103 -13.38 -3.83 -0.88
C GLN A 103 -12.35 -3.63 -2.01
N GLU A 104 -12.33 -2.47 -2.64
CA GLU A 104 -11.39 -2.14 -3.72
C GLU A 104 -9.94 -1.98 -3.20
N SER A 105 -9.78 -1.44 -2.01
CA SER A 105 -8.47 -1.26 -1.35
C SER A 105 -7.98 -2.47 -0.55
N ARG A 106 -8.74 -3.55 -0.51
CA ARG A 106 -8.47 -4.78 0.27
C ARG A 106 -7.04 -5.30 0.13
N LEU A 107 -6.48 -5.23 -1.08
CA LEU A 107 -5.12 -5.69 -1.37
C LEU A 107 -4.04 -4.96 -0.54
N TYR A 108 -4.31 -3.72 -0.16
CA TYR A 108 -3.37 -2.87 0.58
C TYR A 108 -3.61 -2.87 2.09
N LEU A 109 -4.71 -3.44 2.56
CA LEU A 109 -5.06 -3.49 3.98
C LEU A 109 -4.54 -4.77 4.63
N GLU A 110 -4.10 -4.67 5.90
CA GLU A 110 -3.91 -5.85 6.73
C GLU A 110 -5.27 -6.45 7.11
N PRO A 111 -5.36 -7.76 7.34
CA PRO A 111 -6.64 -8.42 7.63
C PRO A 111 -7.40 -7.80 8.79
N GLU A 112 -6.70 -7.33 9.84
CA GLU A 112 -7.33 -6.69 10.99
C GLU A 112 -7.85 -5.29 10.65
N ALA A 113 -7.08 -4.49 9.89
CA ALA A 113 -7.51 -3.18 9.42
C ALA A 113 -8.72 -3.30 8.46
N GLU A 114 -8.72 -4.29 7.56
CA GLU A 114 -9.85 -4.60 6.67
C GLU A 114 -11.10 -4.93 7.50
N ARG A 115 -10.96 -5.78 8.50
CA ARG A 115 -12.06 -6.17 9.38
C ARG A 115 -12.64 -4.97 10.13
N LEU A 116 -11.78 -4.13 10.73
CA LEU A 116 -12.20 -2.91 11.43
C LEU A 116 -12.96 -1.96 10.51
N LEU A 117 -12.45 -1.71 9.30
CA LEU A 117 -13.09 -0.85 8.31
C LEU A 117 -14.42 -1.43 7.83
N THR A 118 -14.48 -2.72 7.54
CA THR A 118 -15.72 -3.40 7.12
C THR A 118 -16.80 -3.31 8.20
N THR A 119 -16.43 -3.54 9.46
CA THR A 119 -17.37 -3.42 10.59
C THR A 119 -17.85 -1.97 10.74
N LEU A 120 -16.94 -1.01 10.67
CA LEU A 120 -17.29 0.43 10.72
C LEU A 120 -18.30 0.80 9.63
N THR A 121 -18.08 0.35 8.38
CA THR A 121 -18.99 0.67 7.27
C THR A 121 -20.41 0.13 7.48
N GLY A 122 -20.54 -1.01 8.14
CA GLY A 122 -21.85 -1.59 8.49
C GLY A 122 -22.55 -0.90 9.65
N GLU A 123 -21.79 -0.27 10.53
CA GLU A 123 -22.34 0.40 11.73
C GLU A 123 -22.62 1.88 11.51
N LEU A 124 -21.97 2.54 10.57
CA LEU A 124 -22.20 3.94 10.23
C LEU A 124 -23.62 4.15 9.66
N GLY A 125 -24.30 5.19 10.15
CA GLY A 125 -25.63 5.55 9.71
C GLY A 125 -26.79 4.83 10.42
N SER A 126 -26.51 3.84 11.27
CA SER A 126 -27.56 3.02 11.93
C SER A 126 -27.97 3.52 13.32
N THR A 127 -27.32 4.54 13.89
CA THR A 127 -27.47 4.94 15.29
C THR A 127 -27.49 6.43 15.49
N PHE A 128 -27.84 6.88 16.73
CA PHE A 128 -27.86 8.30 17.10
C PHE A 128 -26.48 8.95 16.99
N ARG A 129 -26.46 10.26 16.69
CA ARG A 129 -25.24 11.08 16.47
C ARG A 129 -24.14 10.83 17.52
N ALA A 130 -24.45 10.96 18.79
CA ALA A 130 -23.45 10.80 19.87
C ALA A 130 -22.80 9.40 19.85
N GLN A 131 -23.58 8.38 19.53
CA GLN A 131 -23.09 7.01 19.43
C GLN A 131 -22.24 6.80 18.16
N GLN A 132 -22.61 7.43 17.04
CA GLN A 132 -21.78 7.39 15.81
C GLN A 132 -20.41 8.05 16.02
N VAL A 133 -20.37 9.22 16.68
CA VAL A 133 -19.12 9.90 17.03
C VAL A 133 -18.25 9.03 17.94
N ALA A 134 -18.82 8.44 18.98
CA ALA A 134 -18.08 7.54 19.87
C ALA A 134 -17.52 6.29 19.14
N ARG A 135 -18.28 5.74 18.18
CA ARG A 135 -17.81 4.65 17.34
C ARG A 135 -16.66 5.10 16.44
N CYS A 136 -16.77 6.23 15.75
CA CYS A 136 -15.67 6.78 14.96
C CYS A 136 -14.40 6.94 15.82
N ASP A 137 -14.50 7.44 17.04
CA ASP A 137 -13.38 7.59 17.96
C ASP A 137 -12.77 6.23 18.37
N HIS A 138 -13.59 5.21 18.54
CA HIS A 138 -13.13 3.85 18.83
C HIS A 138 -12.33 3.28 17.67
N TYR A 139 -12.88 3.34 16.45
CA TYR A 139 -12.21 2.80 15.25
C TYR A 139 -10.99 3.61 14.86
N LEU A 140 -10.98 4.94 15.05
CA LEU A 140 -9.80 5.77 14.85
C LEU A 140 -8.65 5.33 15.75
N ARG A 141 -8.91 5.05 17.03
CA ARG A 141 -7.87 4.55 17.95
C ARG A 141 -7.36 3.18 17.53
N ALA A 142 -8.24 2.25 17.19
CA ALA A 142 -7.87 0.91 16.76
C ALA A 142 -7.03 0.93 15.47
N LEU A 143 -7.46 1.69 14.46
CA LEU A 143 -6.74 1.84 13.19
C LEU A 143 -5.40 2.59 13.35
N THR A 144 -5.33 3.57 14.26
CA THR A 144 -4.06 4.26 14.57
C THR A 144 -3.05 3.29 15.17
N GLU A 145 -3.50 2.37 16.04
CA GLU A 145 -2.63 1.34 16.59
C GLU A 145 -2.15 0.35 15.53
N GLU A 146 -3.03 -0.07 14.60
CA GLU A 146 -2.63 -0.91 13.46
C GLU A 146 -1.63 -0.18 12.54
N ARG A 147 -1.85 1.10 12.28
CA ARG A 147 -0.92 1.95 11.52
C ARG A 147 0.43 2.04 12.21
N ARG A 148 0.46 2.20 13.54
CA ARG A 148 1.69 2.24 14.33
C ARG A 148 2.45 0.92 14.22
N LYS A 149 1.79 -0.22 14.42
CA LYS A 149 2.40 -1.56 14.28
C LYS A 149 3.00 -1.77 12.89
N LEU A 150 2.26 -1.38 11.84
CA LEU A 150 2.75 -1.46 10.48
C LEU A 150 3.98 -0.56 10.27
N GLY A 151 3.95 0.68 10.76
CA GLY A 151 5.05 1.63 10.67
C GLY A 151 6.31 1.16 11.40
N ASP A 152 6.16 0.58 12.59
CA ASP A 152 7.28 0.08 13.40
C ASP A 152 7.94 -1.16 12.78
N THR A 153 7.15 -2.04 12.15
CA THR A 153 7.67 -3.29 11.53
C THR A 153 8.21 -3.08 10.13
N LEU A 154 7.75 -2.04 9.42
CA LEU A 154 8.10 -1.77 8.03
C LEU A 154 9.61 -1.68 7.77
N PRO A 155 10.41 -0.88 8.52
CA PRO A 155 11.83 -0.73 8.24
C PRO A 155 12.59 -2.05 8.40
N ALA A 156 12.21 -2.87 9.38
CA ALA A 156 12.82 -4.18 9.60
C ALA A 156 12.48 -5.16 8.45
N ARG A 157 11.21 -5.21 8.04
CA ARG A 157 10.76 -6.04 6.90
C ARG A 157 11.44 -5.62 5.60
N LEU A 158 11.54 -4.32 5.32
CA LEU A 158 12.20 -3.82 4.11
C LEU A 158 13.69 -4.15 4.08
N ARG A 159 14.40 -3.97 5.21
CA ARG A 159 15.82 -4.35 5.30
C ARG A 159 16.01 -5.84 5.05
N ALA A 160 15.24 -6.69 5.72
CA ALA A 160 15.33 -8.14 5.55
C ALA A 160 15.07 -8.57 4.09
N THR A 161 14.02 -8.03 3.46
CA THR A 161 13.67 -8.36 2.08
C THR A 161 14.73 -7.86 1.09
N CYS A 162 15.21 -6.62 1.24
CA CYS A 162 16.27 -6.06 0.38
C CYS A 162 17.57 -6.87 0.51
N THR A 163 17.96 -7.24 1.74
CA THR A 163 19.15 -8.06 1.98
C THR A 163 19.01 -9.45 1.34
N LEU A 164 17.84 -10.09 1.52
CA LEU A 164 17.57 -11.39 0.91
C LEU A 164 17.64 -11.33 -0.62
N CYS A 165 16.99 -10.36 -1.25
CA CYS A 165 17.02 -10.17 -2.71
C CYS A 165 18.45 -9.95 -3.21
N LEU A 166 19.24 -9.15 -2.49
CA LEU A 166 20.64 -8.88 -2.85
C LEU A 166 21.50 -10.14 -2.71
N CYS A 167 21.38 -10.86 -1.61
CA CYS A 167 22.13 -12.13 -1.39
C CYS A 167 21.75 -13.17 -2.45
N CYS A 168 20.48 -13.32 -2.80
CA CYS A 168 20.05 -14.24 -3.85
C CYS A 168 20.63 -13.84 -5.22
N ALA A 169 20.63 -12.54 -5.55
CA ALA A 169 21.18 -12.05 -6.81
C ALA A 169 22.70 -12.27 -6.90
N ILE A 170 23.44 -12.01 -5.82
CA ILE A 170 24.88 -12.26 -5.74
C ILE A 170 25.17 -13.76 -5.83
N GLY A 171 24.44 -14.59 -5.06
CA GLY A 171 24.61 -16.05 -5.09
C GLY A 171 24.37 -16.65 -6.48
N ALA A 172 23.31 -16.20 -7.16
CA ALA A 172 23.04 -16.61 -8.53
C ALA A 172 24.14 -16.16 -9.51
N ALA A 173 24.66 -14.94 -9.35
CA ALA A 173 25.77 -14.44 -10.16
C ALA A 173 27.05 -15.25 -9.95
N VAL A 174 27.35 -15.66 -8.72
CA VAL A 174 28.52 -16.51 -8.39
C VAL A 174 28.38 -17.91 -9.00
N LEU A 175 27.17 -18.49 -8.98
CA LEU A 175 26.91 -19.81 -9.59
C LEU A 175 27.05 -19.82 -11.10
N LEU A 176 26.91 -18.67 -11.75
CA LEU A 176 27.11 -18.51 -13.21
C LEU A 176 28.60 -18.36 -13.61
N TRP A 177 29.47 -18.13 -12.65
CA TRP A 177 30.93 -18.01 -12.87
C TRP A 177 31.64 -19.34 -12.75
#